data_852ab626e2c4a350886cab8aa3321fe2
#
_entry.id   852ab626e2c4a350886cab8aa3321fe2
#
_cell.length_a   1.000
_cell.length_b   1.000
_cell.length_c   1.000
_cell.angle_alpha   90.00
_cell.angle_beta   90.00
_cell.angle_gamma   90.00
#
_symmetry.space_group_name_H-M   'P 1'
#
loop_
_entity.id
_entity.type
_entity.pdbx_description
1 polymer ?
#
loop_
_entity_poly.entity_id
_entity_poly.type
_entity_poly.pdbx_seq_one_letter_code
_entity_poly.pdbx_strand_id
1 'polypeptide(L)'
;MTKETVNKSEKNMYRYGLQEKLCGMYEQSKQGKCFKHLMKLIVSEENIVLAYRNICKNKGSFTAGVDGKIITDIQKYPIQTVVQKVRNKLNYYQPKKVRRTYIDKGNGKQRPLGIPSIWDRLIQQCVLQILEPICEAKFHERSNGFRPYRSAQSGTMLQNDTASKSALCSGY
;
A
#
# COMPACT_ATOMS: atom_id res chain seq x y z
N MET A 1 -7.37 10.94 31.13
CA MET A 1 -7.25 9.73 30.30
C MET A 1 -5.97 9.85 29.51
N THR A 2 -4.92 9.17 29.97
CA THR A 2 -3.56 9.23 29.45
C THR A 2 -3.48 8.59 28.08
N LYS A 3 -3.16 9.38 27.06
CA LYS A 3 -2.70 8.88 25.77
C LYS A 3 -1.39 8.17 26.03
N GLU A 4 -1.38 6.84 26.00
CA GLU A 4 -0.13 6.07 25.95
C GLU A 4 0.62 6.48 24.68
N THR A 5 1.56 7.38 24.86
CA THR A 5 2.56 7.71 23.85
C THR A 5 3.49 6.51 23.76
N VAL A 6 3.24 5.63 22.79
CA VAL A 6 4.21 4.59 22.39
C VAL A 6 5.56 5.28 22.24
N ASN A 7 6.54 4.86 23.01
CA ASN A 7 7.84 5.48 23.13
C ASN A 7 8.51 5.63 21.74
N LYS A 8 9.19 6.73 21.51
CA LYS A 8 9.81 7.05 20.22
C LYS A 8 10.84 5.98 19.77
N SER A 9 11.49 5.32 20.73
CA SER A 9 12.42 4.20 20.50
C SER A 9 11.71 2.94 20.01
N GLU A 10 10.56 2.55 20.61
CA GLU A 10 9.75 1.44 20.13
C GLU A 10 9.19 1.72 18.73
N LYS A 11 8.76 2.96 18.48
CA LYS A 11 8.31 3.38 17.13
C LYS A 11 9.39 3.19 16.06
N ASN A 12 10.64 3.43 16.40
CA ASN A 12 11.77 3.24 15.51
C ASN A 12 12.11 1.75 15.33
N MET A 13 12.13 0.96 16.40
CA MET A 13 12.43 -0.47 16.37
C MET A 13 11.48 -1.23 15.44
N TYR A 14 10.17 -1.01 15.56
CA TYR A 14 9.18 -1.60 14.63
C TYR A 14 9.41 -1.17 13.18
N ARG A 15 9.80 0.07 12.95
CA ARG A 15 10.05 0.60 11.61
C ARG A 15 11.29 -0.02 10.98
N TYR A 16 12.40 -0.09 11.71
CA TYR A 16 13.67 -0.60 11.18
C TYR A 16 13.63 -2.11 10.97
N GLY A 17 13.14 -2.89 11.92
CA GLY A 17 13.06 -4.35 11.78
C GLY A 17 12.16 -4.82 10.64
N LEU A 18 11.03 -4.12 10.39
CA LEU A 18 10.19 -4.42 9.23
C LEU A 18 10.83 -3.95 7.92
N GLN A 19 11.51 -2.79 7.92
CA GLN A 19 12.17 -2.26 6.73
C GLN A 19 13.26 -3.21 6.22
N GLU A 20 14.09 -3.76 7.10
CA GLU A 20 15.10 -4.76 6.71
C GLU A 20 14.47 -6.01 6.11
N LYS A 21 13.37 -6.51 6.70
CA LYS A 21 12.63 -7.65 6.15
C LYS A 21 12.08 -7.34 4.74
N LEU A 22 11.51 -6.17 4.53
CA LEU A 22 10.97 -5.76 3.22
C LEU A 22 12.07 -5.60 2.17
N CYS A 23 13.20 -5.00 2.53
CA CYS A 23 14.38 -4.94 1.66
C CYS A 23 14.91 -6.33 1.31
N GLY A 24 15.02 -7.22 2.29
CA GLY A 24 15.42 -8.60 2.06
C GLY A 24 14.46 -9.36 1.14
N MET A 25 13.15 -9.11 1.25
CA MET A 25 12.15 -9.70 0.34
C MET A 25 12.29 -9.17 -1.09
N TYR A 26 12.57 -7.89 -1.27
CA TYR A 26 12.85 -7.31 -2.59
C TYR A 26 14.04 -8.01 -3.25
N GLU A 27 15.19 -8.11 -2.57
CA GLU A 27 16.39 -8.74 -3.10
C GLU A 27 16.19 -10.25 -3.41
N GLN A 28 15.50 -10.96 -2.52
CA GLN A 28 15.16 -12.37 -2.75
C GLN A 28 14.22 -12.54 -3.94
N SER A 29 13.24 -11.65 -4.10
CA SER A 29 12.33 -11.67 -5.25
C SER A 29 13.05 -11.40 -6.56
N LYS A 30 14.02 -10.47 -6.56
CA LYS A 30 14.89 -10.18 -7.71
C LYS A 30 15.71 -11.40 -8.13
N GLN A 31 16.10 -12.23 -7.17
CA GLN A 31 16.78 -13.51 -7.41
C GLN A 31 15.84 -14.65 -7.84
N GLY A 32 14.55 -14.37 -8.03
CA GLY A 32 13.56 -15.38 -8.46
C GLY A 32 13.03 -16.28 -7.35
N LYS A 33 13.32 -16.00 -6.07
CA LYS A 33 12.80 -16.80 -4.95
C LYS A 33 11.28 -16.67 -4.84
N CYS A 34 10.63 -17.81 -4.51
CA CYS A 34 9.22 -17.86 -4.18
C CYS A 34 9.01 -17.72 -2.68
N PHE A 35 7.97 -16.98 -2.30
CA PHE A 35 7.64 -16.73 -0.90
C PHE A 35 6.47 -17.61 -0.45
N LYS A 36 6.62 -18.24 0.71
CA LYS A 36 5.57 -19.02 1.38
C LYS A 36 5.19 -18.34 2.70
N HIS A 37 3.97 -18.62 3.17
CA HIS A 37 3.48 -18.16 4.48
C HIS A 37 3.46 -16.64 4.66
N LEU A 38 3.22 -15.87 3.60
CA LEU A 38 3.13 -14.39 3.64
C LEU A 38 2.09 -13.89 4.65
N MET A 39 1.03 -14.67 4.91
CA MET A 39 0.03 -14.33 5.92
C MET A 39 0.64 -14.09 7.31
N LYS A 40 1.69 -14.82 7.71
CA LYS A 40 2.38 -14.59 8.99
C LYS A 40 2.97 -13.18 9.07
N LEU A 41 3.50 -12.67 7.96
CA LEU A 41 4.03 -11.31 7.87
C LEU A 41 2.90 -10.27 7.80
N ILE A 42 1.85 -10.55 7.04
CA ILE A 42 0.69 -9.65 6.89
C ILE A 42 0.02 -9.40 8.24
N VAL A 43 -0.14 -10.45 9.08
CA VAL A 43 -0.77 -10.35 10.40
C VAL A 43 0.21 -10.00 11.53
N SER A 44 1.48 -9.77 11.22
CA SER A 44 2.46 -9.36 12.23
C SER A 44 2.10 -8.00 12.81
N GLU A 45 2.38 -7.80 14.09
CA GLU A 45 2.06 -6.57 14.79
C GLU A 45 2.75 -5.36 14.14
N GLU A 46 4.04 -5.53 13.80
CA GLU A 46 4.84 -4.48 13.17
C GLU A 46 4.21 -4.00 11.86
N ASN A 47 3.74 -4.94 11.02
CA ASN A 47 3.12 -4.63 9.76
C ASN A 47 1.76 -3.92 9.94
N ILE A 48 0.93 -4.40 10.87
CA ILE A 48 -0.37 -3.79 11.17
C ILE A 48 -0.19 -2.37 11.73
N VAL A 49 0.76 -2.17 12.66
CA VAL A 49 1.04 -0.86 13.24
C VAL A 49 1.55 0.11 12.17
N LEU A 50 2.42 -0.34 11.26
CA LEU A 50 2.89 0.48 10.15
C LEU A 50 1.74 0.83 9.19
N ALA A 51 0.90 -0.13 8.82
CA ALA A 51 -0.28 0.08 7.98
C ALA A 51 -1.24 1.10 8.59
N TYR A 52 -1.53 0.97 9.88
CA TYR A 52 -2.36 1.92 10.62
C TYR A 52 -1.79 3.34 10.56
N ARG A 53 -0.48 3.51 10.79
CA ARG A 53 0.19 4.82 10.68
C ARG A 53 0.09 5.42 9.28
N ASN A 54 0.28 4.60 8.24
CA ASN A 54 0.19 5.04 6.86
C ASN A 54 -1.23 5.51 6.51
N ILE A 55 -2.24 4.76 6.95
CA ILE A 55 -3.64 5.15 6.76
C ILE A 55 -3.97 6.44 7.52
N CYS A 56 -3.48 6.63 8.76
CA CYS A 56 -3.70 7.87 9.52
C CYS A 56 -3.15 9.11 8.83
N LYS A 57 -2.05 8.98 8.08
CA LYS A 57 -1.44 10.10 7.34
C LYS A 57 -2.17 10.43 6.04
N ASN A 58 -2.95 9.51 5.52
CA ASN A 58 -3.62 9.68 4.23
C ASN A 58 -4.87 10.54 4.39
N LYS A 59 -4.96 11.67 3.64
CA LYS A 59 -6.15 12.54 3.62
C LYS A 59 -7.45 11.79 3.31
N GLY A 60 -7.39 10.77 2.43
CA GLY A 60 -8.52 9.91 2.11
C GLY A 60 -9.10 9.12 3.30
N SER A 61 -8.36 8.98 4.41
CA SER A 61 -8.81 8.27 5.61
C SER A 61 -10.01 8.91 6.31
N PHE A 62 -10.26 10.20 6.06
CA PHE A 62 -11.43 10.93 6.54
C PHE A 62 -12.67 10.78 5.62
N THR A 63 -12.53 10.10 4.50
CA THR A 63 -13.67 9.81 3.62
C THR A 63 -14.30 8.49 4.05
N ALA A 64 -15.56 8.54 4.50
CA ALA A 64 -16.27 7.35 4.96
C ALA A 64 -16.61 6.37 3.83
N GLY A 65 -16.52 5.08 4.12
CA GLY A 65 -17.06 4.02 3.28
C GLY A 65 -18.58 3.88 3.42
N VAL A 66 -19.11 2.69 3.07
CA VAL A 66 -20.54 2.38 3.17
C VAL A 66 -21.02 2.33 4.63
N ASP A 67 -20.11 2.07 5.57
CA ASP A 67 -20.40 1.93 7.01
C ASP A 67 -20.31 3.27 7.79
N GLY A 68 -20.13 4.38 7.09
CA GLY A 68 -20.02 5.72 7.69
C GLY A 68 -18.77 5.94 8.55
N LYS A 69 -17.89 4.95 8.69
CA LYS A 69 -16.72 5.02 9.57
C LYS A 69 -15.51 5.63 8.88
N ILE A 70 -14.75 6.40 9.65
CA ILE A 70 -13.52 7.09 9.25
C ILE A 70 -12.37 6.72 10.19
N ILE A 71 -11.19 7.25 9.94
CA ILE A 71 -9.99 6.90 10.73
C ILE A 71 -10.13 7.27 12.22
N THR A 72 -10.82 8.34 12.56
CA THR A 72 -11.05 8.74 13.96
C THR A 72 -11.81 7.69 14.75
N ASP A 73 -12.65 6.88 14.09
CA ASP A 73 -13.35 5.77 14.74
C ASP A 73 -12.43 4.61 15.09
N ILE A 74 -11.35 4.42 14.32
CA ILE A 74 -10.30 3.46 14.67
C ILE A 74 -9.40 4.01 15.78
N GLN A 75 -9.10 5.31 15.75
CA GLN A 75 -8.26 5.98 16.76
C GLN A 75 -8.82 5.95 18.18
N LYS A 76 -10.11 5.65 18.36
CA LYS A 76 -10.75 5.45 19.67
C LYS A 76 -10.26 4.16 20.38
N TYR A 77 -9.68 3.20 19.63
CA TYR A 77 -9.20 1.95 20.18
C TYR A 77 -7.71 2.00 20.51
N PRO A 78 -7.28 1.35 21.61
CA PRO A 78 -5.87 1.07 21.83
C PRO A 78 -5.26 0.29 20.66
N ILE A 79 -3.98 0.49 20.38
CA ILE A 79 -3.33 -0.12 19.20
C ILE A 79 -3.40 -1.65 19.23
N GLN A 80 -3.26 -2.29 20.41
CA GLN A 80 -3.39 -3.74 20.57
C GLN A 80 -4.77 -4.24 20.15
N THR A 81 -5.81 -3.48 20.48
CA THR A 81 -7.18 -3.78 20.05
C THR A 81 -7.33 -3.68 18.53
N VAL A 82 -6.68 -2.70 17.91
CA VAL A 82 -6.66 -2.57 16.43
C VAL A 82 -5.96 -3.79 15.81
N VAL A 83 -4.79 -4.16 16.32
CA VAL A 83 -4.04 -5.36 15.89
C VAL A 83 -4.91 -6.61 15.97
N GLN A 84 -5.53 -6.84 17.13
CA GLN A 84 -6.37 -8.02 17.32
C GLN A 84 -7.60 -8.03 16.39
N LYS A 85 -8.25 -6.88 16.20
CA LYS A 85 -9.38 -6.75 15.26
C LYS A 85 -8.98 -7.05 13.81
N VAL A 86 -7.79 -6.60 13.38
CA VAL A 86 -7.27 -6.89 12.03
C VAL A 86 -7.00 -8.39 11.89
N ARG A 87 -6.32 -9.02 12.87
CA ARG A 87 -6.06 -10.46 12.89
C ARG A 87 -7.35 -11.28 12.81
N ASN A 88 -8.34 -10.94 13.64
CA ASN A 88 -9.64 -11.64 13.64
C ASN A 88 -10.37 -11.50 12.31
N LYS A 89 -10.33 -10.31 11.69
CA LYS A 89 -10.92 -10.11 10.36
C LYS A 89 -10.21 -10.90 9.27
N LEU A 90 -8.88 -11.03 9.33
CA LEU A 90 -8.10 -11.77 8.34
C LEU A 90 -8.27 -13.29 8.44
N ASN A 91 -8.62 -13.83 9.60
CA ASN A 91 -8.91 -15.26 9.77
C ASN A 91 -10.12 -15.71 8.93
N TYR A 92 -11.13 -14.86 8.80
CA TYR A 92 -12.30 -15.08 7.95
C TYR A 92 -12.70 -13.76 7.30
N TYR A 93 -11.96 -13.39 6.23
CA TYR A 93 -12.13 -12.08 5.63
C TYR A 93 -13.36 -12.01 4.72
N GLN A 94 -14.30 -11.16 5.10
CA GLN A 94 -15.45 -10.80 4.28
C GLN A 94 -15.39 -9.28 4.00
N PRO A 95 -15.06 -8.88 2.76
CA PRO A 95 -15.01 -7.48 2.40
C PRO A 95 -16.43 -6.87 2.42
N LYS A 96 -16.52 -5.64 2.90
CA LYS A 96 -17.78 -4.89 2.82
C LYS A 96 -18.00 -4.36 1.41
N LYS A 97 -19.26 -4.08 1.09
CA LYS A 97 -19.61 -3.35 -0.14
C LYS A 97 -18.86 -2.01 -0.16
N VAL A 98 -18.46 -1.56 -1.34
CA VAL A 98 -17.83 -0.25 -1.53
C VAL A 98 -18.90 0.83 -1.74
N ARG A 99 -18.69 2.02 -1.19
CA ARG A 99 -19.52 3.19 -1.50
C ARG A 99 -19.08 3.72 -2.85
N ARG A 100 -19.99 3.71 -3.82
CA ARG A 100 -19.72 4.28 -5.14
C ARG A 100 -19.89 5.79 -5.10
N THR A 101 -18.93 6.52 -5.64
CA THR A 101 -18.99 7.96 -5.90
C THR A 101 -18.50 8.22 -7.32
N TYR A 102 -18.77 9.40 -7.85
CA TYR A 102 -18.35 9.78 -9.20
C TYR A 102 -17.42 10.97 -9.13
N ILE A 103 -16.34 10.92 -9.90
CA ILE A 103 -15.36 12.00 -10.03
C ILE A 103 -15.44 12.54 -11.45
N ASP A 104 -15.55 13.85 -11.58
CA ASP A 104 -15.51 14.53 -12.86
C ASP A 104 -14.11 14.42 -13.49
N LYS A 105 -14.06 14.16 -14.79
CA LYS A 105 -12.84 14.09 -15.59
C LYS A 105 -12.48 15.41 -16.28
N GLY A 106 -13.22 16.49 -16.05
CA GLY A 106 -13.01 17.79 -16.70
C GLY A 106 -13.45 17.88 -18.16
N ASN A 107 -14.01 16.81 -18.72
CA ASN A 107 -14.52 16.74 -20.10
C ASN A 107 -16.02 16.40 -20.15
N GLY A 108 -16.76 16.71 -19.10
CA GLY A 108 -18.18 16.37 -18.94
C GLY A 108 -18.44 14.88 -18.68
N LYS A 109 -17.40 14.03 -18.62
CA LYS A 109 -17.51 12.61 -18.31
C LYS A 109 -17.17 12.36 -16.84
N GLN A 110 -17.90 11.47 -16.21
CA GLN A 110 -17.65 11.03 -14.84
C GLN A 110 -17.01 9.64 -14.83
N ARG A 111 -16.11 9.41 -13.86
CA ARG A 111 -15.61 8.05 -13.58
C ARG A 111 -16.13 7.57 -12.23
N PRO A 112 -16.64 6.33 -12.16
CA PRO A 112 -17.01 5.75 -10.88
C PRO A 112 -15.76 5.45 -10.03
N LEU A 113 -15.81 5.76 -8.75
CA LEU A 113 -14.83 5.42 -7.75
C LEU A 113 -15.50 4.62 -6.64
N GLY A 114 -14.93 3.48 -6.28
CA GLY A 114 -15.36 2.69 -5.12
C GLY A 114 -14.56 3.06 -3.87
N ILE A 115 -15.23 3.46 -2.80
CA ILE A 115 -14.62 3.80 -1.52
C ILE A 115 -14.88 2.64 -0.54
N PRO A 116 -13.85 1.82 -0.21
CA PRO A 116 -13.97 0.74 0.76
C PRO A 116 -14.15 1.28 2.17
N SER A 117 -14.61 0.42 3.10
CA SER A 117 -14.64 0.74 4.53
C SER A 117 -13.23 1.04 5.06
N ILE A 118 -13.13 1.82 6.13
CA ILE A 118 -11.82 2.18 6.70
C ILE A 118 -11.06 0.95 7.21
N TRP A 119 -11.76 -0.07 7.72
CA TRP A 119 -11.17 -1.33 8.15
C TRP A 119 -10.66 -2.16 6.96
N ASP A 120 -11.39 -2.18 5.84
CA ASP A 120 -10.94 -2.87 4.63
C ASP A 120 -9.71 -2.18 4.03
N ARG A 121 -9.67 -0.84 4.05
CA ARG A 121 -8.47 -0.09 3.65
C ARG A 121 -7.25 -0.40 4.52
N LEU A 122 -7.44 -0.58 5.83
CA LEU A 122 -6.36 -0.98 6.73
C LEU A 122 -5.82 -2.37 6.39
N ILE A 123 -6.72 -3.33 6.11
CA ILE A 123 -6.35 -4.68 5.68
C ILE A 123 -5.62 -4.64 4.33
N GLN A 124 -6.15 -3.89 3.36
CA GLN A 124 -5.51 -3.70 2.05
C GLN A 124 -4.10 -3.13 2.20
N GLN A 125 -3.91 -2.16 3.10
CA GLN A 125 -2.59 -1.58 3.39
C GLN A 125 -1.63 -2.61 4.00
N CYS A 126 -2.11 -3.49 4.90
CA CYS A 126 -1.29 -4.57 5.45
C CYS A 126 -0.81 -5.54 4.37
N VAL A 127 -1.67 -5.87 3.42
CA VAL A 127 -1.35 -6.75 2.30
C VAL A 127 -0.39 -6.05 1.33
N LEU A 128 -0.68 -4.81 0.97
CA LEU A 128 0.12 -4.00 0.04
C LEU A 128 1.59 -3.91 0.51
N GLN A 129 1.84 -3.57 1.76
CA GLN A 129 3.19 -3.41 2.29
C GLN A 129 4.08 -4.65 2.15
N ILE A 130 3.48 -5.84 2.22
CA ILE A 130 4.21 -7.11 2.06
C ILE A 130 4.35 -7.51 0.60
N LEU A 131 3.34 -7.26 -0.23
CA LEU A 131 3.38 -7.64 -1.65
C LEU A 131 4.17 -6.66 -2.52
N GLU A 132 4.15 -5.37 -2.19
CA GLU A 132 4.79 -4.31 -2.98
C GLU A 132 6.27 -4.59 -3.25
N PRO A 133 7.14 -4.88 -2.27
CA PRO A 133 8.56 -5.18 -2.55
C PRO A 133 8.76 -6.44 -3.38
N ILE A 134 7.90 -7.46 -3.22
CA ILE A 134 7.98 -8.70 -4.00
C ILE A 134 7.62 -8.43 -5.46
N CYS A 135 6.54 -7.69 -5.70
CA CYS A 135 6.07 -7.40 -7.04
C CYS A 135 6.98 -6.39 -7.75
N GLU A 136 7.44 -5.35 -7.03
CA GLU A 136 8.31 -4.30 -7.56
C GLU A 136 9.60 -4.88 -8.16
N ALA A 137 10.18 -5.88 -7.51
CA ALA A 137 11.38 -6.56 -7.98
C ALA A 137 11.19 -7.32 -9.31
N LYS A 138 9.94 -7.63 -9.68
CA LYS A 138 9.58 -8.41 -10.90
C LYS A 138 9.02 -7.55 -12.03
N PHE A 139 8.68 -6.30 -11.75
CA PHE A 139 8.12 -5.44 -12.79
C PHE A 139 9.19 -5.06 -13.81
N HIS A 140 8.81 -5.09 -15.08
CA HIS A 140 9.66 -4.65 -16.17
C HIS A 140 10.04 -3.17 -16.02
N GLU A 141 11.24 -2.78 -16.43
CA GLU A 141 11.76 -1.41 -16.26
C GLU A 141 10.88 -0.35 -16.93
N ARG A 142 10.25 -0.68 -18.05
CA ARG A 142 9.34 0.21 -18.79
C ARG A 142 7.96 0.34 -18.15
N SER A 143 7.62 -0.45 -17.12
CA SER A 143 6.38 -0.32 -16.38
C SER A 143 6.49 0.84 -15.39
N ASN A 144 5.77 1.93 -15.62
CA ASN A 144 5.84 3.15 -14.79
C ASN A 144 4.54 3.45 -14.01
N GLY A 145 3.41 2.81 -14.37
CA GLY A 145 2.12 3.08 -13.76
C GLY A 145 2.03 2.59 -12.32
N PHE A 146 1.64 3.47 -11.41
CA PHE A 146 1.39 3.17 -9.98
C PHE A 146 2.57 2.55 -9.22
N ARG A 147 3.80 2.74 -9.68
CA ARG A 147 5.01 2.25 -9.01
C ARG A 147 5.65 3.34 -8.17
N PRO A 148 6.25 2.99 -7.01
CA PRO A 148 6.99 3.95 -6.21
C PRO A 148 8.17 4.53 -7.01
N TYR A 149 8.43 5.82 -6.84
CA TYR A 149 9.51 6.56 -7.52
C TYR A 149 9.48 6.54 -9.05
N ARG A 150 8.35 6.15 -9.67
CA ARG A 150 8.13 6.19 -11.12
C ARG A 150 7.04 7.21 -11.46
N SER A 151 7.22 7.91 -12.57
CA SER A 151 6.26 8.90 -13.05
C SER A 151 5.99 8.72 -14.55
N ALA A 152 4.91 9.33 -15.05
CA ALA A 152 4.62 9.36 -16.48
C ALA A 152 5.76 10.05 -17.27
N GLN A 153 6.41 11.05 -16.69
CA GLN A 153 7.56 11.75 -17.29
C GLN A 153 8.77 10.81 -17.46
N SER A 154 9.05 9.94 -16.48
CA SER A 154 10.11 8.93 -16.60
C SER A 154 9.83 7.95 -17.74
N GLY A 155 8.55 7.60 -17.98
CA GLY A 155 8.14 6.76 -19.11
C GLY A 155 8.37 7.41 -20.46
N THR A 156 8.13 8.72 -20.58
CA THR A 156 8.33 9.48 -21.82
C THR A 156 9.82 9.62 -22.17
N MET A 157 10.68 9.83 -21.18
CA MET A 157 12.14 9.87 -21.39
C MET A 157 12.68 8.56 -21.95
N LEU A 158 12.24 7.41 -21.41
CA LEU A 158 12.65 6.08 -21.91
C LEU A 158 12.17 5.80 -23.34
N GLN A 159 11.02 6.37 -23.76
CA GLN A 159 10.55 6.25 -25.14
C GLN A 159 11.40 7.10 -26.11
N ASN A 160 11.80 8.29 -25.72
CA ASN A 160 12.64 9.16 -26.54
C ASN A 160 14.05 8.57 -26.73
N ASP A 161 14.64 7.95 -25.72
CA ASP A 161 15.94 7.27 -25.81
C ASP A 161 15.90 6.05 -26.75
N THR A 162 14.78 5.34 -26.82
CA THR A 162 14.60 4.22 -27.75
C THR A 162 14.31 4.68 -29.17
N ALA A 163 13.57 5.76 -29.35
CA ALA A 163 13.33 6.36 -30.68
C ALA A 163 14.61 6.91 -31.31
N SER A 164 15.47 7.58 -30.53
CA SER A 164 16.76 8.07 -30.99
C SER A 164 17.74 6.94 -31.35
N LYS A 165 17.72 5.80 -30.61
CA LYS A 165 18.55 4.63 -30.93
C LYS A 165 18.07 3.88 -32.17
N SER A 166 16.75 3.80 -32.43
CA SER A 166 16.22 3.16 -33.63
C SER A 166 16.45 4.01 -34.88
N ALA A 167 16.46 5.33 -34.77
CA ALA A 167 16.78 6.23 -35.88
C ALA A 167 18.27 6.17 -36.30
N LEU A 168 19.18 5.86 -35.35
CA LEU A 168 20.61 5.65 -35.64
C LEU A 168 20.92 4.28 -36.27
N CYS A 169 20.05 3.27 -36.11
CA CYS A 169 20.26 1.94 -36.73
C CYS A 169 19.63 1.81 -38.12
N SER A 170 18.82 2.77 -38.60
CA SER A 170 18.21 2.76 -39.95
C SER A 170 18.97 3.56 -40.98
N GLY A 171 20.19 3.98 -40.68
CA GLY A 171 21.06 4.80 -41.55
C GLY A 171 22.29 4.06 -42.08
N TYR A 172 22.21 2.73 -42.35
CA TYR A 172 23.20 1.97 -43.11
C TYR A 172 22.52 1.10 -44.13
#